data_e83ad2c2e9b244bc253ee126464ab034
#
_entry.id   e83ad2c2e9b244bc253ee126464ab034
#
_cell.length_a   1.000
_cell.length_b   1.000
_cell.length_c   1.000
_cell.angle_alpha   90.00
_cell.angle_beta   90.00
_cell.angle_gamma   90.00
#
_symmetry.space_group_name_H-M   'P 1'
#
loop_
_entity.id
_entity.type
_entity.pdbx_description
1 polymer ?
#
loop_
_entity_poly.entity_id
_entity_poly.type
_entity_poly.pdbx_seq_one_letter_code
_entity_poly.pdbx_strand_id
1 'polypeptide(L)'
;MTKCLPNRAVQLAFAAAVAILIIVGGFAYRSIVVSSESGHWVQHTHDVLENLQELQFAMETISSSVRGYLLTGDETHLDRYRAARSSLEQHKGAIRELTTDNPLQQDRILVLEKLAAARFESVDVSMS
;
A
#
# COMPACT_ATOMS: atom_id res chain seq x y z
N MET A 1 43.51 -35.48 40.11
CA MET A 1 42.62 -36.61 39.82
C MET A 1 41.60 -36.13 38.78
N THR A 2 41.92 -36.20 37.52
CA THR A 2 41.03 -35.90 36.40
C THR A 2 40.13 -37.09 36.14
N LYS A 3 38.86 -37.00 36.56
CA LYS A 3 37.86 -38.00 36.21
C LYS A 3 37.67 -37.99 34.69
N CYS A 4 38.16 -39.08 34.03
CA CYS A 4 37.77 -39.35 32.64
C CYS A 4 36.25 -39.50 32.60
N LEU A 5 35.56 -38.47 32.12
CA LEU A 5 34.15 -38.61 31.76
C LEU A 5 34.02 -39.75 30.74
N PRO A 6 33.06 -40.67 30.91
CA PRO A 6 32.92 -41.78 29.99
C PRO A 6 32.65 -41.22 28.60
N ASN A 7 33.39 -41.67 27.60
CA ASN A 7 33.38 -41.19 26.21
C ASN A 7 31.96 -41.06 25.62
N ARG A 8 31.03 -41.91 26.12
CA ARG A 8 29.60 -41.86 25.76
C ARG A 8 28.85 -40.62 26.28
N ALA A 9 29.18 -40.10 27.47
CA ALA A 9 28.53 -38.92 28.01
C ALA A 9 28.91 -37.65 27.22
N VAL A 10 30.16 -37.56 26.80
CA VAL A 10 30.63 -36.46 25.94
C VAL A 10 29.99 -36.52 24.55
N GLN A 11 29.86 -37.72 23.98
CA GLN A 11 29.19 -37.93 22.70
C GLN A 11 27.70 -37.59 22.77
N LEU A 12 27.00 -37.97 23.84
CA LEU A 12 25.60 -37.62 24.03
C LEU A 12 25.41 -36.10 24.22
N ALA A 13 26.28 -35.43 24.96
CA ALA A 13 26.21 -33.97 25.15
C ALA A 13 26.44 -33.23 23.81
N PHE A 14 27.40 -33.72 23.02
CA PHE A 14 27.65 -33.14 21.70
C PHE A 14 26.49 -33.35 20.72
N ALA A 15 25.94 -34.57 20.70
CA ALA A 15 24.75 -34.88 19.87
C ALA A 15 23.52 -34.05 20.27
N ALA A 16 23.31 -33.86 21.58
CA ALA A 16 22.24 -32.96 22.06
C ALA A 16 22.43 -31.50 21.65
N ALA A 17 23.66 -30.99 21.74
CA ALA A 17 23.98 -29.63 21.32
C ALA A 17 23.74 -29.44 19.81
N VAL A 18 24.15 -30.37 18.97
CA VAL A 18 23.91 -30.36 17.54
C VAL A 18 22.41 -30.40 17.22
N ALA A 19 21.65 -31.27 17.91
CA ALA A 19 20.22 -31.38 17.74
C ALA A 19 19.50 -30.06 18.09
N ILE A 20 19.88 -29.40 19.18
CA ILE A 20 19.33 -28.09 19.56
C ILE A 20 19.64 -27.04 18.50
N LEU A 21 20.86 -27.01 17.97
CA LEU A 21 21.25 -26.05 16.90
C LEU A 21 20.43 -26.26 15.63
N ILE A 22 20.17 -27.50 15.24
CA ILE A 22 19.34 -27.82 14.08
C ILE A 22 17.88 -27.37 14.31
N ILE A 23 17.33 -27.61 15.49
CA ILE A 23 15.97 -27.18 15.84
C ILE A 23 15.84 -25.67 15.83
N VAL A 24 16.77 -24.96 16.47
CA VAL A 24 16.78 -23.49 16.52
C VAL A 24 17.00 -22.90 15.13
N GLY A 25 17.92 -23.46 14.34
CA GLY A 25 18.15 -23.04 12.97
C GLY A 25 16.93 -23.26 12.07
N GLY A 26 16.26 -24.40 12.20
CA GLY A 26 15.02 -24.69 11.47
C GLY A 26 13.87 -23.77 11.86
N PHE A 27 13.74 -23.43 13.13
CA PHE A 27 12.74 -22.47 13.62
C PHE A 27 13.01 -21.05 13.12
N ALA A 28 14.28 -20.63 13.17
CA ALA A 28 14.70 -19.32 12.66
C ALA A 28 14.46 -19.19 11.15
N TYR A 29 14.82 -20.21 10.38
CA TYR A 29 14.58 -20.25 8.94
C TYR A 29 13.09 -20.16 8.61
N ARG A 30 12.26 -20.94 9.29
CA ARG A 30 10.81 -20.92 9.10
C ARG A 30 10.19 -19.55 9.47
N SER A 31 10.69 -18.91 10.53
CA SER A 31 10.25 -17.59 10.94
C SER A 31 10.56 -16.52 9.89
N ILE A 32 11.73 -16.59 9.25
CA ILE A 32 12.12 -15.66 8.17
C ILE A 32 11.25 -15.85 6.93
N VAL A 33 10.98 -17.09 6.53
CA VAL A 33 10.14 -17.39 5.35
C VAL A 33 8.71 -16.90 5.55
N VAL A 34 8.12 -17.18 6.72
CA VAL A 34 6.74 -16.72 7.05
C VAL A 34 6.66 -15.19 7.19
N SER A 35 7.70 -14.55 7.73
CA SER A 35 7.77 -13.09 7.84
C SER A 35 7.89 -12.38 6.48
N SER A 36 8.55 -13.01 5.52
CA SER A 36 8.68 -12.48 4.15
C SER A 36 7.33 -12.43 3.42
N GLU A 37 6.47 -13.41 3.62
CA GLU A 37 5.14 -13.47 3.02
C GLU A 37 4.20 -12.40 3.61
N SER A 38 4.29 -12.16 4.92
CA SER A 38 3.57 -11.07 5.60
C SER A 38 4.05 -9.68 5.16
N GLY A 39 5.33 -9.51 4.83
CA GLY A 39 5.89 -8.25 4.35
C GLY A 39 5.30 -7.81 3.02
N HIS A 40 4.97 -8.72 2.14
CA HIS A 40 4.38 -8.43 0.83
C HIS A 40 2.95 -7.85 0.97
N TRP A 41 2.14 -8.37 1.88
CA TRP A 41 0.80 -7.86 2.17
C TRP A 41 0.81 -6.47 2.81
N VAL A 42 1.78 -6.20 3.69
CA VAL A 42 1.96 -4.89 4.32
C VAL A 42 2.37 -3.85 3.27
N GLN A 43 3.30 -4.18 2.39
CA GLN A 43 3.73 -3.29 1.31
C GLN A 43 2.58 -2.97 0.37
N HIS A 44 1.84 -3.98 -0.09
CA HIS A 44 0.69 -3.81 -0.96
C HIS A 44 -0.40 -2.92 -0.34
N THR A 45 -0.70 -3.12 0.95
CA THR A 45 -1.65 -2.26 1.68
C THR A 45 -1.15 -0.82 1.78
N HIS A 46 0.15 -0.63 1.96
CA HIS A 46 0.76 0.69 2.03
C HIS A 46 0.64 1.43 0.69
N ASP A 47 0.93 0.74 -0.41
CA ASP A 47 0.83 1.29 -1.77
C ASP A 47 -0.61 1.72 -2.12
N VAL A 48 -1.60 0.94 -1.71
CA VAL A 48 -3.03 1.31 -1.86
C VAL A 48 -3.39 2.54 -1.04
N LEU A 49 -2.93 2.61 0.22
CA LEU A 49 -3.20 3.75 1.10
C LEU A 49 -2.55 5.04 0.59
N GLU A 50 -1.33 4.96 0.10
CA GLU A 50 -0.61 6.09 -0.49
C GLU A 50 -1.37 6.64 -1.71
N ASN A 51 -1.77 5.78 -2.63
CA ASN A 51 -2.55 6.21 -3.81
C ASN A 51 -3.93 6.77 -3.42
N LEU A 52 -4.57 6.28 -2.36
CA LEU A 52 -5.82 6.85 -1.85
C LEU A 52 -5.62 8.24 -1.24
N GLN A 53 -4.53 8.49 -0.53
CA GLN A 53 -4.19 9.80 0.02
C GLN A 53 -3.91 10.82 -1.09
N GLU A 54 -3.16 10.43 -2.12
CA GLU A 54 -2.88 11.27 -3.29
C GLU A 54 -4.16 11.58 -4.07
N LEU A 55 -5.06 10.61 -4.21
CA LEU A 55 -6.37 10.82 -4.82
C LEU A 55 -7.22 11.81 -4.02
N GLN A 56 -7.23 11.71 -2.69
CA GLN A 56 -7.91 12.67 -1.81
C GLN A 56 -7.32 14.07 -1.96
N PHE A 57 -5.99 14.20 -1.95
CA PHE A 57 -5.31 15.48 -2.14
C PHE A 57 -5.63 16.10 -3.50
N ALA A 58 -5.66 15.32 -4.57
CA ALA A 58 -6.05 15.76 -5.89
C ALA A 58 -7.49 16.30 -5.91
N MET A 59 -8.44 15.61 -5.25
CA MET A 59 -9.83 16.06 -5.15
C MET A 59 -9.98 17.37 -4.37
N GLU A 60 -9.24 17.54 -3.28
CA GLU A 60 -9.21 18.81 -2.52
C GLU A 60 -8.63 19.95 -3.35
N THR A 61 -7.55 19.69 -4.09
CA THR A 61 -6.92 20.64 -4.99
C THR A 61 -7.87 21.05 -6.11
N ILE A 62 -8.59 20.11 -6.72
CA ILE A 62 -9.63 20.38 -7.71
C ILE A 62 -10.69 21.32 -7.12
N SER A 63 -11.23 20.98 -5.95
CA SER A 63 -12.29 21.74 -5.30
C SER A 63 -11.86 23.17 -4.93
N SER A 64 -10.63 23.33 -4.43
CA SER A 64 -10.06 24.65 -4.10
C SER A 64 -9.75 25.48 -5.34
N SER A 65 -9.24 24.85 -6.39
CA SER A 65 -8.92 25.53 -7.66
C SER A 65 -10.17 26.04 -8.36
N VAL A 66 -11.24 25.25 -8.44
CA VAL A 66 -12.53 25.68 -8.98
C VAL A 66 -13.07 26.88 -8.22
N ARG A 67 -13.07 26.80 -6.89
CA ARG A 67 -13.54 27.90 -6.04
C ARG A 67 -12.68 29.15 -6.22
N GLY A 68 -11.36 29.00 -6.31
CA GLY A 68 -10.43 30.10 -6.55
C GLY A 68 -10.71 30.77 -7.90
N TYR A 69 -10.88 30.00 -8.96
CA TYR A 69 -11.21 30.52 -10.28
C TYR A 69 -12.55 31.29 -10.31
N LEU A 70 -13.60 30.72 -9.74
CA LEU A 70 -14.93 31.35 -9.69
C LEU A 70 -14.93 32.68 -8.90
N LEU A 71 -14.02 32.83 -7.93
CA LEU A 71 -13.93 34.04 -7.10
C LEU A 71 -13.03 35.12 -7.71
N THR A 72 -11.97 34.71 -8.41
CA THR A 72 -10.91 35.64 -8.84
C THR A 72 -10.81 35.83 -10.35
N GLY A 73 -11.27 34.86 -11.15
CA GLY A 73 -11.06 34.81 -12.59
C GLY A 73 -9.61 34.52 -12.99
N ASP A 74 -8.73 34.16 -12.06
CA ASP A 74 -7.31 33.92 -12.31
C ASP A 74 -7.07 32.55 -12.96
N GLU A 75 -6.50 32.56 -14.17
CA GLU A 75 -6.21 31.36 -14.96
C GLU A 75 -5.23 30.40 -14.28
N THR A 76 -4.41 30.86 -13.32
CA THR A 76 -3.51 29.98 -12.54
C THR A 76 -4.28 28.91 -11.78
N HIS A 77 -5.51 29.18 -11.41
CA HIS A 77 -6.40 28.20 -10.81
C HIS A 77 -6.86 27.12 -11.80
N LEU A 78 -7.05 27.47 -13.07
CA LEU A 78 -7.38 26.49 -14.12
C LEU A 78 -6.22 25.55 -14.40
N ASP A 79 -5.00 26.04 -14.38
CA ASP A 79 -3.82 25.18 -14.57
C ASP A 79 -3.64 24.20 -13.41
N ARG A 80 -3.87 24.65 -12.18
CA ARG A 80 -3.91 23.76 -11.00
C ARG A 80 -5.03 22.72 -11.10
N TYR A 81 -6.20 23.12 -11.54
CA TYR A 81 -7.33 22.21 -11.79
C TYR A 81 -6.96 21.12 -12.80
N ARG A 82 -6.38 21.49 -13.94
CA ARG A 82 -5.97 20.55 -14.99
C ARG A 82 -4.90 19.56 -14.48
N ALA A 83 -3.90 20.07 -13.77
CA ALA A 83 -2.84 19.25 -13.18
C ALA A 83 -3.41 18.26 -12.14
N ALA A 84 -4.26 18.73 -11.23
CA ALA A 84 -4.89 17.89 -10.23
C ALA A 84 -5.83 16.84 -10.83
N ARG A 85 -6.55 17.18 -11.92
CA ARG A 85 -7.39 16.23 -12.65
C ARG A 85 -6.56 15.11 -13.30
N SER A 86 -5.41 15.45 -13.89
CA SER A 86 -4.48 14.46 -14.44
C SER A 86 -3.92 13.53 -13.37
N SER A 87 -3.51 14.08 -12.22
CA SER A 87 -3.02 13.32 -11.06
C SER A 87 -4.11 12.37 -10.53
N LEU A 88 -5.35 12.82 -10.41
CA LEU A 88 -6.48 12.01 -9.98
C LEU A 88 -6.71 10.79 -10.88
N GLU A 89 -6.67 10.98 -12.21
CA GLU A 89 -6.84 9.87 -13.15
C GLU A 89 -5.68 8.86 -13.05
N GLN A 90 -4.46 9.34 -12.83
CA GLN A 90 -3.29 8.49 -12.65
C GLN A 90 -3.42 7.60 -11.39
N HIS A 91 -3.72 8.20 -10.22
CA HIS A 91 -3.84 7.46 -8.96
C HIS A 91 -5.06 6.54 -8.94
N LYS A 92 -6.14 6.93 -9.59
CA LYS A 92 -7.32 6.08 -9.82
C LYS A 92 -6.95 4.82 -10.62
N GLY A 93 -6.16 4.97 -11.68
CA GLY A 93 -5.64 3.84 -12.46
C GLY A 93 -4.76 2.91 -11.63
N ALA A 94 -3.84 3.47 -10.84
CA ALA A 94 -2.97 2.70 -9.94
C ALA A 94 -3.75 1.91 -8.89
N ILE A 95 -4.76 2.51 -8.24
CA ILE A 95 -5.61 1.82 -7.27
C ILE A 95 -6.37 0.67 -7.94
N ARG A 96 -6.87 0.87 -9.14
CA ARG A 96 -7.59 -0.16 -9.90
C ARG A 96 -6.67 -1.35 -10.23
N GLU A 97 -5.43 -1.09 -10.60
CA GLU A 97 -4.43 -2.13 -10.86
C GLU A 97 -4.05 -2.90 -9.59
N LEU A 98 -3.75 -2.16 -8.51
CA LEU A 98 -3.39 -2.73 -7.21
C LEU A 98 -4.52 -3.57 -6.59
N THR A 99 -5.77 -3.32 -6.89
CA THR A 99 -6.93 -4.03 -6.32
C THR A 99 -7.56 -5.05 -7.25
N THR A 100 -6.88 -5.41 -8.35
CA THR A 100 -7.39 -6.35 -9.36
C THR A 100 -7.73 -7.73 -8.78
N ASP A 101 -7.06 -8.13 -7.73
CA ASP A 101 -7.26 -9.38 -7.00
C ASP A 101 -8.47 -9.38 -6.04
N ASN A 102 -9.11 -8.20 -5.83
CA ASN A 102 -10.21 -8.04 -4.89
C ASN A 102 -11.48 -7.50 -5.57
N PRO A 103 -12.41 -8.38 -6.00
CA PRO A 103 -13.63 -7.99 -6.70
C PRO A 103 -14.51 -7.00 -5.93
N LEU A 104 -14.58 -7.15 -4.60
CA LEU A 104 -15.37 -6.25 -3.75
C LEU A 104 -14.81 -4.81 -3.74
N GLN A 105 -13.50 -4.66 -3.84
CA GLN A 105 -12.85 -3.36 -3.95
C GLN A 105 -13.07 -2.75 -5.34
N GLN A 106 -13.01 -3.56 -6.39
CA GLN A 106 -13.31 -3.13 -7.76
C GLN A 106 -14.73 -2.55 -7.89
N ASP A 107 -15.73 -3.19 -7.30
CA ASP A 107 -17.11 -2.68 -7.30
C ASP A 107 -17.21 -1.32 -6.59
N ARG A 108 -16.49 -1.13 -5.48
CA ARG A 108 -16.44 0.15 -4.77
C ARG A 108 -15.78 1.25 -5.58
N ILE A 109 -14.72 0.92 -6.32
CA ILE A 109 -14.03 1.86 -7.23
C ILE A 109 -14.97 2.30 -8.34
N LEU A 110 -15.74 1.41 -8.93
CA LEU A 110 -16.74 1.75 -9.95
C LEU A 110 -17.79 2.73 -9.43
N VAL A 111 -18.23 2.59 -8.18
CA VAL A 111 -19.16 3.53 -7.55
C VAL A 111 -18.50 4.90 -7.35
N LEU A 112 -17.25 4.94 -6.87
CA LEU A 112 -16.47 6.17 -6.72
C LEU A 112 -16.26 6.87 -8.06
N GLU A 113 -15.95 6.14 -9.13
CA GLU A 113 -15.80 6.69 -10.48
C GLU A 113 -17.07 7.37 -10.98
N LYS A 114 -18.23 6.75 -10.78
CA LYS A 114 -19.53 7.34 -11.15
C LYS A 114 -19.82 8.61 -10.37
N LEU A 115 -19.54 8.63 -9.07
CA LEU A 115 -19.76 9.82 -8.22
C LEU A 115 -18.78 10.95 -8.58
N ALA A 116 -17.52 10.63 -8.86
CA ALA A 116 -16.53 11.59 -9.31
C ALA A 116 -16.90 12.20 -10.68
N ALA A 117 -17.32 11.37 -11.63
CA ALA A 117 -17.74 11.82 -12.97
C ALA A 117 -18.94 12.79 -12.87
N ALA A 118 -19.97 12.44 -12.09
CA ALA A 118 -21.13 13.31 -11.87
C ALA A 118 -20.73 14.68 -11.25
N ARG A 119 -19.75 14.68 -10.33
CA ARG A 119 -19.25 15.91 -9.74
C ARG A 119 -18.47 16.76 -10.75
N PHE A 120 -17.64 16.15 -11.60
CA PHE A 120 -16.91 16.88 -12.63
C PHE A 120 -17.82 17.49 -13.67
N GLU A 121 -18.86 16.79 -14.10
CA GLU A 121 -19.86 17.34 -15.02
C GLU A 121 -20.52 18.59 -14.43
N SER A 122 -20.87 18.57 -13.15
CA SER A 122 -21.46 19.76 -12.48
C SER A 122 -20.48 20.93 -12.36
N VAL A 123 -19.19 20.65 -12.22
CA VAL A 123 -18.13 21.65 -12.16
C VAL A 123 -17.85 22.26 -13.53
N ASP A 124 -17.74 21.43 -14.57
CA ASP A 124 -17.48 21.89 -15.94
C ASP A 124 -18.63 22.80 -16.43
N VAL A 125 -19.88 22.49 -16.08
CA VAL A 125 -21.04 23.37 -16.36
C VAL A 125 -20.98 24.70 -15.62
N SER A 126 -20.43 24.74 -14.40
CA SER A 126 -20.32 25.99 -13.63
C SER A 126 -19.15 26.88 -14.04
N MET A 127 -18.21 26.37 -14.81
CA MET A 127 -17.04 27.11 -15.34
C MET A 127 -17.23 27.55 -16.79
N SER A 128 -18.27 27.11 -17.49
CA SER A 128 -18.63 27.52 -18.87
C SER A 128 -19.54 28.75 -18.87
#